data_264cdde4c87db158701f5a37acbda1a4
#
_entry.id   264cdde4c87db158701f5a37acbda1a4
#
_cell.length_a   1.000
_cell.length_b   1.000
_cell.length_c   1.000
_cell.angle_alpha   90.00
_cell.angle_beta   90.00
_cell.angle_gamma   90.00
#
_symmetry.space_group_name_H-M   'P 1'
#
loop_
_entity.id
_entity.type
_entity.pdbx_description
1 polymer ?
#
loop_
_entity_poly.entity_id
_entity_poly.type
_entity_poly.pdbx_seq_one_letter_code
_entity_poly.pdbx_strand_id
1 'polypeptide(L)'
;MKRILAVDDEPDVFETVEEVLSSYSVQTAGSFEAARRLLVTETYDMVILDIMGVRGLDLLDIAVEQNFPAVMLTAHALDPGNVMESMLRGAVSFITKENIDRLDSLLEELFDLLEKGESTWVHTMKRLAPMLDACFSPEWRDAYKEMGLLDF
;
A
#
# COMPACT_ATOMS: atom_id res chain seq x y z
N MET A 1 6.55 8.38 -18.16
CA MET A 1 6.25 7.18 -17.36
C MET A 1 6.33 7.49 -15.89
N LYS A 2 5.32 7.09 -15.13
CA LYS A 2 5.37 7.25 -13.68
C LYS A 2 6.39 6.31 -13.05
N ARG A 3 7.08 6.79 -12.02
CA ARG A 3 8.13 6.05 -11.31
C ARG A 3 7.58 5.42 -10.05
N ILE A 4 7.80 4.12 -9.92
CA ILE A 4 7.32 3.32 -8.79
C ILE A 4 8.53 2.70 -8.08
N LEU A 5 8.58 2.80 -6.76
CA LEU A 5 9.53 2.05 -5.93
C LEU A 5 8.79 0.88 -5.29
N ALA A 6 9.27 -0.33 -5.50
CA ALA A 6 8.72 -1.53 -4.85
C ALA A 6 9.75 -2.09 -3.87
N VAL A 7 9.35 -2.26 -2.61
CA VAL A 7 10.23 -2.72 -1.53
C VAL A 7 9.71 -4.02 -0.93
N ASP A 8 10.50 -5.07 -1.01
CA ASP A 8 10.17 -6.38 -0.45
C ASP A 8 11.47 -7.17 -0.28
N ASP A 9 11.53 -8.10 0.65
CA ASP A 9 12.69 -8.96 0.84
C ASP A 9 12.60 -10.27 0.04
N GLU A 10 11.50 -10.49 -0.67
CA GLU A 10 11.29 -11.68 -1.50
C GLU A 10 11.52 -11.35 -2.98
N PRO A 11 12.58 -11.90 -3.63
CA PRO A 11 12.85 -11.58 -5.05
C PRO A 11 11.72 -11.96 -6.01
N ASP A 12 10.95 -13.00 -5.71
CA ASP A 12 9.82 -13.42 -6.54
C ASP A 12 8.73 -12.35 -6.65
N VAL A 13 8.56 -11.52 -5.62
CA VAL A 13 7.60 -10.42 -5.63
C VAL A 13 7.99 -9.39 -6.68
N PHE A 14 9.27 -9.07 -6.82
CA PHE A 14 9.75 -8.09 -7.80
C PHE A 14 9.43 -8.52 -9.23
N GLU A 15 9.63 -9.79 -9.53
CA GLU A 15 9.35 -10.32 -10.85
C GLU A 15 7.88 -10.14 -11.21
N THR A 16 6.98 -10.46 -10.28
CA THR A 16 5.55 -10.26 -10.47
C THR A 16 5.18 -8.79 -10.58
N VAL A 17 5.73 -7.94 -9.72
CA VAL A 17 5.46 -6.50 -9.74
C VAL A 17 5.91 -5.88 -11.08
N GLU A 18 7.10 -6.21 -11.54
CA GLU A 18 7.63 -5.69 -12.80
C GLU A 18 6.77 -6.12 -13.99
N GLU A 19 6.29 -7.35 -13.97
CA GLU A 19 5.40 -7.87 -15.02
C GLU A 19 4.05 -7.17 -14.99
N VAL A 20 3.42 -7.07 -13.82
CA VAL A 20 2.10 -6.45 -13.67
C VAL A 20 2.16 -4.95 -13.96
N LEU A 21 3.22 -4.28 -13.54
CA LEU A 21 3.40 -2.83 -13.71
C LEU A 21 4.27 -2.47 -14.91
N SER A 22 4.16 -3.21 -16.00
CA SER A 22 5.00 -3.00 -17.20
C SER A 22 4.82 -1.63 -17.87
N SER A 23 3.71 -0.94 -17.60
CA SER A 23 3.47 0.43 -18.10
C SER A 23 4.10 1.51 -17.24
N TYR A 24 4.76 1.14 -16.13
CA TYR A 24 5.44 2.06 -15.22
C TYR A 24 6.94 1.82 -15.23
N SER A 25 7.70 2.80 -14.75
CA SER A 25 9.14 2.66 -14.51
C SER A 25 9.33 2.15 -13.07
N VAL A 26 9.59 0.86 -12.91
CA VAL A 26 9.69 0.24 -11.59
C VAL A 26 11.15 0.10 -11.17
N GLN A 27 11.45 0.58 -9.97
CA GLN A 27 12.72 0.37 -9.29
C GLN A 27 12.45 -0.49 -8.05
N THR A 28 13.35 -1.38 -7.70
CA THR A 28 13.16 -2.31 -6.59
C THR A 28 14.24 -2.11 -5.52
N ALA A 29 13.88 -2.42 -4.28
CA ALA A 29 14.82 -2.43 -3.15
C ALA A 29 14.48 -3.64 -2.25
N GLY A 30 15.48 -4.44 -1.91
CA GLY A 30 15.31 -5.67 -1.17
C GLY A 30 15.58 -5.57 0.33
N SER A 31 15.90 -4.38 0.84
CA SER A 31 16.22 -4.17 2.25
C SER A 31 15.79 -2.79 2.71
N PHE A 32 15.66 -2.63 4.04
CA PHE A 32 15.38 -1.33 4.64
C PHE A 32 16.43 -0.29 4.24
N GLU A 33 17.70 -0.64 4.34
CA GLU A 33 18.79 0.30 4.05
C GLU A 33 18.78 0.79 2.60
N ALA A 34 18.58 -0.13 1.65
CA ALA A 34 18.51 0.22 0.23
C ALA A 34 17.29 1.10 -0.05
N ALA A 35 16.13 0.75 0.49
CA ALA A 35 14.90 1.51 0.31
C ALA A 35 15.01 2.91 0.91
N ARG A 36 15.53 3.01 2.13
CA ARG A 36 15.72 4.29 2.80
C ARG A 36 16.59 5.23 1.96
N ARG A 37 17.70 4.72 1.44
CA ARG A 37 18.60 5.51 0.58
C ARG A 37 17.85 6.05 -0.64
N LEU A 38 17.09 5.21 -1.32
CA LEU A 38 16.35 5.61 -2.50
C LEU A 38 15.26 6.64 -2.18
N LEU A 39 14.55 6.45 -1.06
CA LEU A 39 13.49 7.38 -0.66
C LEU A 39 14.01 8.79 -0.36
N VAL A 40 15.24 8.92 0.11
CA VAL A 40 15.82 10.24 0.43
C VAL A 40 16.61 10.86 -0.73
N THR A 41 16.98 10.07 -1.74
CA THR A 41 17.82 10.56 -2.85
C THR A 41 17.08 10.66 -4.19
N GLU A 42 15.98 9.92 -4.37
CA GLU A 42 15.22 9.86 -5.63
C GLU A 42 13.79 10.34 -5.40
N THR A 43 13.05 10.54 -6.48
CA THR A 43 11.63 10.90 -6.43
C THR A 43 10.79 9.80 -7.06
N TYR A 44 9.62 9.55 -6.46
CA TYR A 44 8.69 8.52 -6.93
C TYR A 44 7.27 9.05 -6.98
N ASP A 45 6.50 8.54 -7.92
CA ASP A 45 5.07 8.85 -8.01
C ASP A 45 4.24 7.96 -7.09
N MET A 46 4.74 6.77 -6.78
CA MET A 46 4.11 5.83 -5.85
C MET A 46 5.17 4.91 -5.27
N VAL A 47 4.99 4.52 -4.00
CA VAL A 47 5.87 3.57 -3.31
C VAL A 47 5.04 2.39 -2.84
N ILE A 48 5.55 1.18 -3.04
CA ILE A 48 4.88 -0.06 -2.60
C ILE A 48 5.78 -0.70 -1.55
N LEU A 49 5.26 -0.88 -0.34
CA LEU A 49 6.06 -1.29 0.82
C LEU A 49 5.51 -2.57 1.44
N ASP A 50 6.33 -3.61 1.51
CA ASP A 50 6.05 -4.80 2.31
C ASP A 50 6.06 -4.42 3.79
N ILE A 51 5.00 -4.76 4.53
CA ILE A 51 4.89 -4.42 5.96
C ILE A 51 5.95 -5.13 6.79
N MET A 52 6.16 -6.43 6.53
CA MET A 52 7.10 -7.26 7.26
C MET A 52 8.45 -7.28 6.54
N GLY A 53 9.44 -7.93 7.06
CA GLY A 53 10.70 -8.19 6.37
C GLY A 53 11.61 -6.99 6.09
N VAL A 54 11.06 -5.85 5.72
CA VAL A 54 11.82 -4.62 5.38
C VAL A 54 11.47 -3.44 6.28
N ARG A 55 10.81 -3.67 7.38
CA ARG A 55 10.32 -2.60 8.28
C ARG A 55 9.45 -1.59 7.54
N GLY A 56 8.43 -2.12 6.85
CA GLY A 56 7.60 -1.32 5.95
C GLY A 56 6.92 -0.12 6.59
N LEU A 57 6.50 -0.22 7.85
CA LEU A 57 5.86 0.92 8.54
C LEU A 57 6.85 2.06 8.81
N ASP A 58 8.12 1.74 9.09
CA ASP A 58 9.16 2.77 9.24
C ASP A 58 9.48 3.42 7.89
N LEU A 59 9.50 2.63 6.81
CA LEU A 59 9.67 3.16 5.46
C LEU A 59 8.48 4.01 5.03
N LEU A 60 7.27 3.64 5.47
CA LEU A 60 6.07 4.44 5.24
C LEU A 60 6.22 5.84 5.82
N ASP A 61 6.72 5.95 7.05
CA ASP A 61 6.95 7.26 7.68
C ASP A 61 7.90 8.12 6.83
N ILE A 62 8.94 7.52 6.28
CA ILE A 62 9.89 8.22 5.39
C ILE A 62 9.20 8.65 4.09
N ALA A 63 8.44 7.76 3.46
CA ALA A 63 7.73 8.07 2.22
C ALA A 63 6.74 9.24 2.41
N VAL A 64 5.99 9.22 3.50
CA VAL A 64 5.04 10.29 3.85
C VAL A 64 5.78 11.61 4.06
N GLU A 65 6.90 11.59 4.76
CA GLU A 65 7.73 12.77 4.98
C GLU A 65 8.24 13.36 3.66
N GLN A 66 8.54 12.51 2.68
CA GLN A 66 8.96 12.93 1.34
C GLN A 66 7.78 13.30 0.42
N ASN A 67 6.54 13.19 0.91
CA ASN A 67 5.31 13.40 0.13
C ASN A 67 5.13 12.40 -1.01
N PHE A 68 5.61 11.17 -0.85
CA PHE A 68 5.37 10.10 -1.80
C PHE A 68 4.16 9.28 -1.36
N PRO A 69 3.12 9.11 -2.22
CA PRO A 69 2.02 8.20 -1.89
C PRO A 69 2.54 6.77 -1.74
N ALA A 70 2.08 6.07 -0.71
CA ALA A 70 2.55 4.72 -0.43
C ALA A 70 1.39 3.74 -0.25
N VAL A 71 1.53 2.56 -0.87
CA VAL A 71 0.63 1.42 -0.73
C VAL A 71 1.32 0.36 0.11
N MET A 72 0.64 -0.15 1.12
CA MET A 72 1.18 -1.23 1.93
C MET A 72 0.81 -2.59 1.33
N LEU A 73 1.75 -3.53 1.39
CA LEU A 73 1.63 -4.86 0.83
C LEU A 73 1.86 -5.89 1.93
N THR A 74 0.99 -6.89 2.05
CA THR A 74 1.17 -7.95 3.05
C THR A 74 1.06 -9.33 2.43
N ALA A 75 1.94 -10.25 2.88
CA ALA A 75 1.96 -11.65 2.44
C ALA A 75 0.89 -12.50 3.11
N HIS A 76 0.50 -12.13 4.32
CA HIS A 76 -0.29 -12.98 5.20
C HIS A 76 -1.67 -12.42 5.51
N ALA A 77 -2.34 -13.07 6.44
CA ALA A 77 -3.70 -12.73 6.80
C ALA A 77 -3.87 -11.23 7.01
N LEU A 78 -4.85 -10.69 6.32
CA LEU A 78 -5.26 -9.31 6.46
C LEU A 78 -5.68 -9.09 7.92
N ASP A 79 -5.07 -8.12 8.59
CA ASP A 79 -5.30 -7.81 10.00
C ASP A 79 -5.86 -6.39 10.10
N PRO A 80 -7.06 -6.21 10.72
CA PRO A 80 -7.63 -4.87 10.86
C PRO A 80 -6.71 -3.88 11.58
N GLY A 81 -5.93 -4.35 12.56
CA GLY A 81 -4.96 -3.52 13.28
C GLY A 81 -3.86 -2.98 12.38
N ASN A 82 -3.31 -3.83 11.51
CA ASN A 82 -2.28 -3.44 10.55
C ASN A 82 -2.82 -2.49 9.49
N VAL A 83 -4.04 -2.71 9.03
CA VAL A 83 -4.71 -1.82 8.08
C VAL A 83 -4.93 -0.45 8.70
N MET A 84 -5.45 -0.42 9.93
CA MET A 84 -5.68 0.82 10.66
C MET A 84 -4.38 1.59 10.89
N GLU A 85 -3.34 0.91 11.36
CA GLU A 85 -2.05 1.54 11.60
C GLU A 85 -1.46 2.11 10.33
N SER A 86 -1.52 1.38 9.22
CA SER A 86 -1.04 1.86 7.92
C SER A 86 -1.76 3.13 7.49
N MET A 87 -3.08 3.16 7.64
CA MET A 87 -3.89 4.32 7.32
C MET A 87 -3.52 5.52 8.21
N LEU A 88 -3.44 5.32 9.52
CA LEU A 88 -3.13 6.40 10.47
C LEU A 88 -1.73 6.97 10.26
N ARG A 89 -0.79 6.17 9.78
CA ARG A 89 0.58 6.62 9.46
C ARG A 89 0.69 7.23 8.07
N GLY A 90 -0.41 7.29 7.31
CA GLY A 90 -0.46 8.05 6.06
C GLY A 90 -0.37 7.25 4.78
N ALA A 91 -0.46 5.91 4.82
CA ALA A 91 -0.56 5.13 3.59
C ALA A 91 -1.82 5.52 2.82
N VAL A 92 -1.77 5.43 1.50
CA VAL A 92 -2.94 5.74 0.67
C VAL A 92 -3.80 4.51 0.40
N SER A 93 -3.26 3.31 0.54
CA SER A 93 -4.01 2.06 0.35
C SER A 93 -3.26 0.86 0.93
N PHE A 94 -3.88 -0.29 0.84
CA PHE A 94 -3.39 -1.54 1.37
C PHE A 94 -3.83 -2.68 0.45
N ILE A 95 -2.94 -3.60 0.11
CA ILE A 95 -3.24 -4.75 -0.73
C ILE A 95 -2.55 -6.00 -0.21
N THR A 96 -3.18 -7.16 -0.39
CA THR A 96 -2.57 -8.44 -0.05
C THR A 96 -1.77 -8.98 -1.24
N LYS A 97 -0.72 -9.74 -0.99
CA LYS A 97 0.08 -10.35 -2.06
C LYS A 97 -0.73 -11.32 -2.93
N GLU A 98 -1.82 -11.88 -2.40
CA GLU A 98 -2.75 -12.71 -3.17
C GLU A 98 -3.38 -11.95 -4.34
N ASN A 99 -3.52 -10.64 -4.20
CA ASN A 99 -4.15 -9.78 -5.20
C ASN A 99 -3.15 -8.92 -5.97
N ILE A 100 -1.88 -9.28 -5.93
CA ILE A 100 -0.81 -8.50 -6.57
C ILE A 100 -0.99 -8.39 -8.09
N ASP A 101 -1.68 -9.35 -8.70
CA ASP A 101 -2.02 -9.33 -10.11
C ASP A 101 -2.97 -8.20 -10.50
N ARG A 102 -3.62 -7.57 -9.52
CA ARG A 102 -4.51 -6.42 -9.70
C ARG A 102 -3.85 -5.10 -9.34
N LEU A 103 -2.56 -5.12 -9.11
CA LEU A 103 -1.83 -3.92 -8.67
C LEU A 103 -1.87 -2.79 -9.70
N ASP A 104 -1.84 -3.12 -10.98
CA ASP A 104 -1.95 -2.14 -12.06
C ASP A 104 -3.27 -1.38 -12.01
N SER A 105 -4.38 -2.09 -11.88
CA SER A 105 -5.72 -1.49 -11.75
C SER A 105 -5.82 -0.64 -10.48
N LEU A 106 -5.26 -1.12 -9.37
CA LEU A 106 -5.25 -0.38 -8.12
C LEU A 106 -4.47 0.93 -8.25
N LEU A 107 -3.28 0.90 -8.82
CA LEU A 107 -2.47 2.11 -8.97
C LEU A 107 -3.15 3.12 -9.89
N GLU A 108 -3.75 2.68 -10.98
CA GLU A 108 -4.50 3.55 -11.88
C GLU A 108 -5.64 4.26 -11.14
N GLU A 109 -6.41 3.51 -10.34
CA GLU A 109 -7.48 4.07 -9.52
C GLU A 109 -6.93 5.05 -8.48
N LEU A 110 -5.84 4.70 -7.79
CA LEU A 110 -5.25 5.56 -6.77
C LEU A 110 -4.72 6.87 -7.36
N PHE A 111 -4.06 6.82 -8.49
CA PHE A 111 -3.58 8.04 -9.16
C PHE A 111 -4.73 8.94 -9.56
N ASP A 112 -5.83 8.38 -10.05
CA ASP A 112 -7.02 9.13 -10.40
C ASP A 112 -7.65 9.81 -9.16
N LEU A 113 -7.80 9.06 -8.07
CA LEU A 113 -8.35 9.59 -6.82
C LEU A 113 -7.46 10.67 -6.21
N LEU A 114 -6.15 10.48 -6.22
CA LEU A 114 -5.21 11.47 -5.70
C LEU A 114 -5.25 12.76 -6.52
N GLU A 115 -5.33 12.64 -7.83
CA GLU A 115 -5.43 13.79 -8.73
C GLU A 115 -6.70 14.61 -8.48
N LYS A 116 -7.81 13.92 -8.19
CA LYS A 116 -9.11 14.55 -7.90
C LYS A 116 -9.24 15.03 -6.46
N GLY A 117 -8.30 14.71 -5.59
CA GLY A 117 -8.37 15.03 -4.16
C GLY A 117 -9.43 14.22 -3.41
N GLU A 118 -9.81 13.06 -3.92
CA GLU A 118 -10.80 12.20 -3.29
C GLU A 118 -10.13 11.22 -2.30
N SER A 119 -10.92 10.71 -1.34
CA SER A 119 -10.42 9.77 -0.33
C SER A 119 -10.07 8.42 -0.94
N THR A 120 -8.80 8.03 -0.85
CA THR A 120 -8.34 6.70 -1.27
C THR A 120 -8.82 5.61 -0.31
N TRP A 121 -8.98 5.94 0.97
CA TRP A 121 -9.35 4.95 2.00
C TRP A 121 -10.80 4.53 1.96
N VAL A 122 -11.72 5.40 1.54
CA VAL A 122 -13.12 4.98 1.33
C VAL A 122 -13.17 3.87 0.28
N HIS A 123 -12.46 4.03 -0.83
CA HIS A 123 -12.39 3.01 -1.89
C HIS A 123 -11.63 1.76 -1.43
N THR A 124 -10.54 1.94 -0.70
CA THR A 124 -9.78 0.83 -0.14
C THR A 124 -10.63 -0.03 0.79
N MET A 125 -11.39 0.60 1.69
CA MET A 125 -12.23 -0.14 2.64
C MET A 125 -13.40 -0.85 1.98
N LYS A 126 -13.95 -0.32 0.90
CA LYS A 126 -14.98 -1.05 0.12
C LYS A 126 -14.43 -2.37 -0.41
N ARG A 127 -13.17 -2.37 -0.82
CA ARG A 127 -12.49 -3.58 -1.33
C ARG A 127 -12.11 -4.55 -0.20
N LEU A 128 -11.62 -4.03 0.93
CA LEU A 128 -11.09 -4.84 2.03
C LEU A 128 -12.16 -5.35 2.99
N ALA A 129 -13.27 -4.62 3.15
CA ALA A 129 -14.29 -4.96 4.15
C ALA A 129 -14.83 -6.39 4.05
N PRO A 130 -15.17 -6.91 2.84
CA PRO A 130 -15.62 -8.31 2.75
C PRO A 130 -14.58 -9.32 3.22
N MET A 131 -13.30 -9.04 2.98
CA MET A 131 -12.20 -9.90 3.42
C MET A 131 -12.04 -9.87 4.94
N LEU A 132 -12.16 -8.69 5.53
CA LEU A 132 -12.09 -8.51 6.98
C LEU A 132 -13.29 -9.17 7.68
N ASP A 133 -14.48 -9.06 7.11
CA ASP A 133 -15.69 -9.70 7.63
C ASP A 133 -15.57 -11.23 7.62
N ALA A 134 -14.92 -11.79 6.61
CA ALA A 134 -14.73 -13.23 6.49
C ALA A 134 -13.76 -13.80 7.53
N CYS A 135 -12.83 -12.98 8.02
CA CYS A 135 -11.73 -13.43 8.88
C CYS A 135 -11.86 -12.99 10.34
N PHE A 136 -12.63 -11.94 10.63
CA PHE A 136 -12.68 -11.31 11.95
C PHE A 136 -14.11 -11.06 12.41
N SER A 137 -14.30 -10.90 13.73
CA SER A 137 -15.60 -10.56 14.30
C SER A 137 -16.03 -9.13 13.89
N PRO A 138 -17.34 -8.81 13.92
CA PRO A 138 -17.85 -7.52 13.43
C PRO A 138 -17.32 -6.28 14.16
N GLU A 139 -16.73 -6.44 15.32
CA GLU A 139 -16.26 -5.32 16.14
C GLU A 139 -15.20 -4.44 15.45
N TRP A 140 -14.44 -4.99 14.49
CA TRP A 140 -13.46 -4.21 13.76
C TRP A 140 -14.10 -3.01 13.03
N ARG A 141 -15.38 -3.13 12.67
CA ARG A 141 -16.09 -2.08 11.91
C ARG A 141 -16.32 -0.82 12.73
N ASP A 142 -16.46 -0.95 14.05
CA ASP A 142 -16.83 0.17 14.91
C ASP A 142 -15.82 1.32 14.84
N ALA A 143 -14.54 0.99 14.94
CA ALA A 143 -13.47 2.00 14.86
C ALA A 143 -13.44 2.68 13.49
N TYR A 144 -13.62 1.92 12.41
CA TYR A 144 -13.62 2.46 11.06
C TYR A 144 -14.85 3.31 10.78
N LYS A 145 -16.01 2.96 11.34
CA LYS A 145 -17.23 3.77 11.23
C LYS A 145 -17.07 5.12 11.91
N GLU A 146 -16.46 5.15 13.08
CA GLU A 146 -16.17 6.39 13.80
C GLU A 146 -15.30 7.33 13.00
N MET A 147 -14.46 6.80 12.12
CA MET A 147 -13.59 7.58 11.25
C MET A 147 -14.25 7.98 9.93
N GLY A 148 -15.52 7.60 9.72
CA GLY A 148 -16.24 7.90 8.48
C GLY A 148 -15.84 7.07 7.28
N LEU A 149 -15.14 5.96 7.50
CA LEU A 149 -14.62 5.10 6.43
C LEU A 149 -15.59 3.97 6.03
N LEU A 150 -16.57 3.71 6.86
CA LEU A 150 -17.59 2.68 6.63
C LEU A 150 -18.97 3.29 6.84
N ASP A 151 -19.59 3.73 5.79
CA ASP A 151 -20.97 4.24 5.79
C ASP A 151 -21.90 3.35 4.96
N PHE A 152 -21.40 2.19 4.59
CA PHE A 152 -22.09 1.22 3.74
C PHE A 152 -22.28 -0.14 4.43
#